data_ddd64bcea21b7044802d1f049d89942a
#
_entry.id   ddd64bcea21b7044802d1f049d89942a
#
_cell.length_a   1.000
_cell.length_b   1.000
_cell.length_c   1.000
_cell.angle_alpha   90.00
_cell.angle_beta   90.00
_cell.angle_gamma   90.00
#
_symmetry.space_group_name_H-M   'P 1'
#
loop_
_entity.id
_entity.type
_entity.pdbx_description
1 polymer ?
#
loop_
_entity_poly.entity_id
_entity_poly.type
_entity_poly.pdbx_seq_one_letter_code
_entity_poly.pdbx_strand_id
1 'polypeptide(L)'
;MKKRKFGFINIMKKILFFLSLLYGSYAFSCPEVLDHEVRILDSNETINLCEYKDKVVLAVNVASRCGFTYQYEALQNLYKNYEKSDFVILGFPSRDFMYQEYNDESKVKEFCSTEYGVTFPMFATTPVKGKNAHPFINLLRR
;
A
#
# COMPACT_ATOMS: atom_id res chain seq x y z
N MET A 1 37.14 27.40 -48.19
CA MET A 1 37.15 26.37 -47.13
C MET A 1 35.96 26.56 -46.18
N LYS A 2 34.71 26.29 -46.58
CA LYS A 2 33.50 26.55 -45.74
C LYS A 2 32.42 25.43 -45.80
N LYS A 3 32.72 24.21 -46.25
CA LYS A 3 31.72 23.12 -46.42
C LYS A 3 31.80 21.95 -45.45
N ARG A 4 32.77 21.89 -44.51
CA ARG A 4 32.92 20.74 -43.58
C ARG A 4 32.18 20.86 -42.25
N LYS A 5 31.77 22.07 -41.82
CA LYS A 5 31.08 22.23 -40.50
C LYS A 5 29.59 21.84 -40.49
N PHE A 6 28.93 21.84 -41.65
CA PHE A 6 27.49 21.57 -41.73
C PHE A 6 27.12 20.07 -41.58
N GLY A 7 28.01 19.18 -41.98
CA GLY A 7 27.79 17.73 -41.84
C GLY A 7 27.92 17.21 -40.42
N PHE A 8 28.84 17.78 -39.65
CA PHE A 8 29.14 17.38 -38.29
C PHE A 8 27.99 17.70 -37.30
N ILE A 9 27.34 18.85 -37.49
CA ILE A 9 26.20 19.29 -36.66
C ILE A 9 24.98 18.40 -36.88
N ASN A 10 24.73 17.94 -38.12
CA ASN A 10 23.63 17.06 -38.45
C ASN A 10 23.85 15.64 -37.92
N ILE A 11 25.06 15.15 -37.93
CA ILE A 11 25.42 13.84 -37.35
C ILE A 11 25.28 13.88 -35.83
N MET A 12 25.77 14.93 -35.14
CA MET A 12 25.60 15.08 -33.70
C MET A 12 24.13 15.19 -33.29
N LYS A 13 23.29 15.92 -34.03
CA LYS A 13 21.85 16.01 -33.76
C LYS A 13 21.15 14.66 -33.93
N LYS A 14 21.53 13.83 -34.91
CA LYS A 14 21.01 12.47 -35.10
C LYS A 14 21.46 11.55 -33.96
N ILE A 15 22.71 11.62 -33.53
CA ILE A 15 23.23 10.81 -32.41
C ILE A 15 22.54 11.20 -31.08
N LEU A 16 22.34 12.50 -30.80
CA LEU A 16 21.60 12.97 -29.63
C LEU A 16 20.12 12.54 -29.66
N PHE A 17 19.50 12.51 -30.83
CA PHE A 17 18.13 12.04 -31.01
C PHE A 17 18.01 10.52 -30.79
N PHE A 18 18.99 9.72 -31.24
CA PHE A 18 19.03 8.27 -31.00
C PHE A 18 19.37 7.93 -29.55
N LEU A 19 20.21 8.73 -28.86
CA LEU A 19 20.47 8.52 -27.42
C LEU A 19 19.23 8.80 -26.56
N SER A 20 18.36 9.72 -26.94
CA SER A 20 17.12 10.02 -26.19
C SER A 20 16.07 8.90 -26.29
N LEU A 21 16.14 8.05 -27.32
CA LEU A 21 15.25 6.89 -27.48
C LEU A 21 15.68 5.68 -26.63
N LEU A 22 16.90 5.70 -26.08
CA LEU A 22 17.43 4.63 -25.22
C LEU A 22 17.12 4.84 -23.72
N TYR A 23 16.56 5.99 -23.33
CA TYR A 23 15.94 6.13 -22.01
C TYR A 23 14.59 5.40 -22.02
N GLY A 24 14.67 4.07 -22.06
CA GLY A 24 13.53 3.21 -21.80
C GLY A 24 12.93 3.62 -20.47
N SER A 25 11.65 4.02 -20.48
CA SER A 25 10.88 4.21 -19.28
C SER A 25 10.98 2.91 -18.47
N TYR A 26 11.77 2.89 -17.41
CA TYR A 26 11.67 1.85 -16.40
C TYR A 26 10.27 2.02 -15.79
N ALA A 27 9.30 1.35 -16.38
CA ALA A 27 8.02 1.14 -15.73
C ALA A 27 8.33 0.33 -14.48
N PHE A 28 8.40 0.97 -13.32
CA PHE A 28 8.47 0.30 -12.04
C PHE A 28 7.18 -0.53 -11.92
N SER A 29 7.29 -1.81 -12.22
CA SER A 29 6.17 -2.74 -12.09
C SER A 29 5.81 -2.88 -10.61
N CYS A 30 4.52 -3.08 -10.34
CA CYS A 30 4.08 -3.38 -8.98
C CYS A 30 4.76 -4.65 -8.47
N PRO A 31 5.31 -4.65 -7.24
CA PRO A 31 5.76 -5.89 -6.61
C PRO A 31 4.61 -6.89 -6.45
N GLU A 32 4.85 -8.16 -6.75
CA GLU A 32 3.81 -9.23 -6.65
C GLU A 32 3.10 -9.22 -5.31
N VAL A 33 3.82 -8.95 -4.21
CA VAL A 33 3.26 -8.89 -2.86
C VAL A 33 2.23 -7.76 -2.68
N LEU A 34 2.30 -6.69 -3.46
CA LEU A 34 1.36 -5.57 -3.42
C LEU A 34 0.32 -5.59 -4.55
N ASP A 35 0.47 -6.48 -5.54
CA ASP A 35 -0.49 -6.54 -6.66
C ASP A 35 -1.76 -7.31 -6.27
N HIS A 36 -2.47 -6.74 -5.30
CA HIS A 36 -3.72 -7.28 -4.77
C HIS A 36 -4.75 -6.19 -4.56
N GLU A 37 -5.99 -6.48 -4.93
CA GLU A 37 -7.11 -5.61 -4.65
C GLU A 37 -7.66 -5.85 -3.25
N VAL A 38 -7.96 -4.78 -2.54
CA VAL A 38 -8.56 -4.80 -1.21
C VAL A 38 -9.68 -3.77 -1.13
N ARG A 39 -10.78 -4.15 -0.47
CA ARG A 39 -11.90 -3.24 -0.25
C ARG A 39 -11.64 -2.37 0.98
N ILE A 40 -11.95 -1.09 0.89
CA ILE A 40 -11.85 -0.15 2.02
C ILE A 40 -12.90 -0.50 3.07
N LEU A 41 -12.56 -0.36 4.35
CA LEU A 41 -13.45 -0.62 5.49
C LEU A 41 -14.72 0.22 5.40
N ASP A 42 -15.87 -0.44 5.53
CA ASP A 42 -17.20 0.18 5.49
C ASP A 42 -17.41 1.03 4.21
N SER A 43 -16.99 0.48 3.06
CA SER A 43 -17.13 1.11 1.75
C SER A 43 -17.31 0.03 0.67
N ASN A 44 -17.87 0.42 -0.48
CA ASN A 44 -17.87 -0.39 -1.70
C ASN A 44 -16.64 -0.14 -2.59
N GLU A 45 -15.77 0.77 -2.18
CA GLU A 45 -14.56 1.12 -2.92
C GLU A 45 -13.48 0.06 -2.70
N THR A 46 -12.84 -0.32 -3.81
CA THR A 46 -11.70 -1.25 -3.84
C THR A 46 -10.50 -0.53 -4.41
N ILE A 47 -9.35 -0.72 -3.80
CA ILE A 47 -8.07 -0.18 -4.28
C ILE A 47 -7.08 -1.32 -4.51
N ASN A 48 -6.11 -1.10 -5.40
CA ASN A 48 -4.98 -1.99 -5.53
C ASN A 48 -3.85 -1.52 -4.59
N LEU A 49 -3.28 -2.45 -3.80
CA LEU A 49 -2.20 -2.11 -2.87
C LEU A 49 -0.92 -1.60 -3.55
N CYS A 50 -0.83 -1.70 -4.87
CA CYS A 50 0.23 -1.05 -5.66
C CYS A 50 0.32 0.47 -5.45
N GLU A 51 -0.73 1.11 -4.96
CA GLU A 51 -0.68 2.52 -4.56
C GLU A 51 0.38 2.80 -3.48
N TYR A 52 0.77 1.77 -2.74
CA TYR A 52 1.78 1.87 -1.68
C TYR A 52 3.16 1.33 -2.07
N LYS A 53 3.42 1.05 -3.37
CA LYS A 53 4.65 0.39 -3.85
C LYS A 53 5.95 1.13 -3.50
N ASP A 54 5.87 2.44 -3.36
CA ASP A 54 7.03 3.29 -3.06
C ASP A 54 7.15 3.61 -1.56
N LYS A 55 6.41 2.86 -0.70
CA LYS A 55 6.40 3.06 0.75
C LYS A 55 6.90 1.84 1.50
N VAL A 56 7.42 2.08 2.69
CA VAL A 56 7.59 1.04 3.70
C VAL A 56 6.21 0.70 4.27
N VAL A 57 5.73 -0.50 4.02
CA VAL A 57 4.39 -0.95 4.39
C VAL A 57 4.45 -1.79 5.68
N LEU A 58 3.72 -1.35 6.71
CA LEU A 58 3.44 -2.14 7.90
C LEU A 58 2.00 -2.69 7.83
N ALA A 59 1.85 -3.94 7.42
CA ALA A 59 0.55 -4.61 7.43
C ALA A 59 0.25 -5.20 8.81
N VAL A 60 -0.90 -4.86 9.39
CA VAL A 60 -1.28 -5.29 10.74
C VAL A 60 -2.66 -5.94 10.74
N ASN A 61 -2.75 -7.16 11.26
CA ASN A 61 -4.05 -7.74 11.60
C ASN A 61 -4.54 -7.15 12.91
N VAL A 62 -5.76 -6.66 12.92
CA VAL A 62 -6.34 -5.93 14.05
C VAL A 62 -7.69 -6.52 14.46
N ALA A 63 -8.12 -6.22 15.69
CA ALA A 63 -9.44 -6.55 16.20
C ALA A 63 -9.87 -5.58 17.30
N SER A 64 -11.15 -5.17 17.30
CA SER A 64 -11.69 -4.16 18.21
C SER A 64 -11.94 -4.64 19.64
N ARG A 65 -12.04 -5.96 19.86
CA ARG A 65 -12.36 -6.56 21.16
C ARG A 65 -11.31 -7.57 21.62
N CYS A 66 -10.07 -7.32 21.29
CA CYS A 66 -8.92 -8.15 21.61
C CYS A 66 -8.21 -7.63 22.88
N GLY A 67 -7.54 -8.50 23.62
CA GLY A 67 -6.68 -8.10 24.74
C GLY A 67 -5.53 -7.18 24.33
N PHE A 68 -5.19 -7.13 23.03
CA PHE A 68 -4.14 -6.27 22.45
C PHE A 68 -4.69 -5.02 21.75
N THR A 69 -5.98 -4.74 21.84
CA THR A 69 -6.63 -3.59 21.16
C THR A 69 -5.99 -2.25 21.53
N TYR A 70 -5.44 -2.11 22.74
CA TYR A 70 -4.69 -0.92 23.18
C TYR A 70 -3.50 -0.58 22.26
N GLN A 71 -3.00 -1.53 21.48
CA GLN A 71 -1.88 -1.29 20.54
C GLN A 71 -2.27 -0.33 19.39
N TYR A 72 -3.55 -0.10 19.15
CA TYR A 72 -4.00 0.92 18.18
C TYR A 72 -3.44 2.31 18.51
N GLU A 73 -3.31 2.65 19.79
CA GLU A 73 -2.72 3.92 20.20
C GLU A 73 -1.27 4.05 19.72
N ALA A 74 -0.45 3.02 19.95
CA ALA A 74 0.94 3.02 19.54
C ALA A 74 1.07 3.03 17.99
N LEU A 75 0.22 2.28 17.28
CA LEU A 75 0.19 2.27 15.81
C LEU A 75 -0.21 3.64 15.26
N GLN A 76 -1.23 4.28 15.84
CA GLN A 76 -1.67 5.60 15.40
C GLN A 76 -0.60 6.68 15.67
N ASN A 77 0.08 6.62 16.80
CA ASN A 77 1.19 7.52 17.09
C ASN A 77 2.36 7.31 16.12
N LEU A 78 2.70 6.05 15.81
CA LEU A 78 3.70 5.72 14.81
C LEU A 78 3.30 6.28 13.43
N TYR A 79 2.06 6.05 13.01
CA TYR A 79 1.56 6.55 11.75
C TYR A 79 1.66 8.08 11.64
N LYS A 80 1.21 8.82 12.66
CA LYS A 80 1.31 10.29 12.70
C LYS A 80 2.74 10.81 12.61
N ASN A 81 3.68 10.12 13.25
CA ASN A 81 5.08 10.52 13.22
C ASN A 81 5.72 10.37 11.83
N TYR A 82 5.24 9.44 11.03
CA TYR A 82 5.80 9.08 9.73
C TYR A 82 4.87 9.31 8.54
N GLU A 83 3.66 9.88 8.72
CA GLU A 83 2.67 10.05 7.63
C GLU A 83 3.18 10.91 6.46
N LYS A 84 4.16 11.80 6.71
CA LYS A 84 4.78 12.64 5.67
C LYS A 84 6.03 12.01 5.04
N SER A 85 6.35 10.76 5.40
CA SER A 85 7.47 10.00 4.86
C SER A 85 6.96 8.88 3.95
N ASP A 86 7.89 8.11 3.39
CA ASP A 86 7.58 6.92 2.59
C ASP A 86 7.25 5.71 3.51
N PHE A 87 6.27 5.90 4.41
CA PHE A 87 5.79 4.88 5.34
C PHE A 87 4.25 4.88 5.39
N VAL A 88 3.66 3.69 5.52
CA VAL A 88 2.22 3.52 5.70
C VAL A 88 1.90 2.32 6.59
N ILE A 89 0.86 2.44 7.41
CA ILE A 89 0.24 1.32 8.12
C ILE A 89 -1.03 0.92 7.37
N LEU A 90 -1.20 -0.39 7.14
CA LEU A 90 -2.37 -0.97 6.51
C LEU A 90 -3.05 -1.91 7.53
N GLY A 91 -4.23 -1.54 8.01
CA GLY A 91 -4.98 -2.30 9.01
C GLY A 91 -5.97 -3.27 8.37
N PHE A 92 -5.91 -4.54 8.77
CA PHE A 92 -6.79 -5.61 8.30
C PHE A 92 -7.57 -6.19 9.48
N PRO A 93 -8.80 -5.70 9.75
CA PRO A 93 -9.67 -6.28 10.76
C PRO A 93 -9.97 -7.74 10.46
N SER A 94 -9.92 -8.61 11.47
CA SER A 94 -10.19 -10.03 11.29
C SER A 94 -10.92 -10.65 12.46
N ARG A 95 -11.86 -11.55 12.13
CA ARG A 95 -12.60 -12.37 13.10
C ARG A 95 -11.95 -13.72 13.37
N ASP A 96 -10.86 -14.04 12.70
CA ASP A 96 -10.19 -15.34 12.79
C ASP A 96 -9.51 -15.61 14.16
N PHE A 97 -9.48 -14.60 15.02
CA PHE A 97 -8.96 -14.68 16.39
C PHE A 97 -10.13 -14.63 17.38
N MET A 98 -10.73 -15.79 17.66
CA MET A 98 -11.82 -15.97 18.66
C MET A 98 -13.01 -14.99 18.47
N TYR A 99 -13.29 -14.60 17.22
CA TYR A 99 -14.38 -13.66 16.89
C TYR A 99 -14.29 -12.31 17.62
N GLN A 100 -13.07 -11.84 17.88
CA GLN A 100 -12.80 -10.60 18.62
C GLN A 100 -12.95 -9.34 17.76
N GLU A 101 -13.58 -9.43 16.59
CA GLU A 101 -13.96 -8.28 15.77
C GLU A 101 -15.49 -8.20 15.63
N TYR A 102 -16.02 -6.97 15.44
CA TYR A 102 -17.44 -6.76 15.14
C TYR A 102 -17.83 -7.41 13.80
N ASN A 103 -19.09 -7.87 13.71
CA ASN A 103 -19.63 -8.34 12.43
C ASN A 103 -19.91 -7.21 11.44
N ASP A 104 -20.20 -6.04 11.96
CA ASP A 104 -20.61 -4.84 11.26
C ASP A 104 -19.40 -3.94 11.09
N GLU A 105 -19.01 -3.70 9.85
CA GLU A 105 -17.84 -2.88 9.52
C GLU A 105 -18.02 -1.41 9.91
N SER A 106 -19.25 -0.89 9.93
CA SER A 106 -19.53 0.47 10.41
C SER A 106 -19.14 0.63 11.88
N LYS A 107 -19.37 -0.41 12.70
CA LYS A 107 -18.97 -0.43 14.11
C LYS A 107 -17.45 -0.56 14.27
N VAL A 108 -16.77 -1.31 13.40
CA VAL A 108 -15.30 -1.35 13.40
C VAL A 108 -14.73 0.03 13.11
N LYS A 109 -15.24 0.68 12.07
CA LYS A 109 -14.79 2.02 11.66
C LYS A 109 -15.06 3.07 12.75
N GLU A 110 -16.27 3.08 13.31
CA GLU A 110 -16.64 3.96 14.41
C GLU A 110 -15.70 3.74 15.61
N PHE A 111 -15.54 2.50 16.06
CA PHE A 111 -14.66 2.15 17.18
C PHE A 111 -13.22 2.63 16.96
N CYS A 112 -12.61 2.31 15.82
CA CYS A 112 -11.25 2.70 15.50
C CYS A 112 -11.06 4.22 15.48
N SER A 113 -12.03 4.96 14.93
CA SER A 113 -11.97 6.42 14.81
C SER A 113 -12.24 7.12 16.15
N THR A 114 -13.22 6.67 16.93
CA THR A 114 -13.64 7.35 18.16
C THR A 114 -12.76 7.01 19.36
N GLU A 115 -12.38 5.74 19.53
CA GLU A 115 -11.62 5.30 20.70
C GLU A 115 -10.11 5.53 20.55
N TYR A 116 -9.57 5.41 19.32
CA TYR A 116 -8.13 5.48 19.07
C TYR A 116 -7.72 6.56 18.05
N GLY A 117 -8.68 7.27 17.45
CA GLY A 117 -8.41 8.30 16.46
C GLY A 117 -7.66 7.75 15.24
N VAL A 118 -7.91 6.50 14.85
CA VAL A 118 -7.21 5.85 13.74
C VAL A 118 -7.44 6.61 12.44
N THR A 119 -6.35 6.99 11.77
CA THR A 119 -6.35 7.66 10.47
C THR A 119 -5.54 6.93 9.40
N PHE A 120 -4.82 5.86 9.75
CA PHE A 120 -4.17 5.03 8.76
C PHE A 120 -5.21 4.19 7.98
N PRO A 121 -4.91 3.78 6.72
CA PRO A 121 -5.79 2.98 5.90
C PRO A 121 -6.27 1.70 6.58
N MET A 122 -7.59 1.53 6.62
CA MET A 122 -8.26 0.33 7.16
C MET A 122 -9.05 -0.35 6.05
N PHE A 123 -8.94 -1.67 5.97
CA PHE A 123 -9.59 -2.47 4.93
C PHE A 123 -10.73 -3.31 5.50
N ALA A 124 -11.54 -3.85 4.61
CA ALA A 124 -12.67 -4.70 4.94
C ALA A 124 -12.25 -5.86 5.82
N THR A 125 -13.15 -6.28 6.69
CA THR A 125 -12.95 -7.47 7.54
C THR A 125 -12.62 -8.69 6.67
N THR A 126 -11.46 -9.27 6.91
CA THR A 126 -10.85 -10.24 6.02
C THR A 126 -10.37 -11.49 6.77
N PRO A 127 -10.55 -12.70 6.18
CA PRO A 127 -9.89 -13.88 6.68
C PRO A 127 -8.36 -13.77 6.57
N VAL A 128 -7.65 -14.08 7.66
CA VAL A 128 -6.18 -14.00 7.74
C VAL A 128 -5.55 -15.35 8.07
N LYS A 129 -6.36 -16.40 8.27
CA LYS A 129 -5.92 -17.76 8.60
C LYS A 129 -6.45 -18.80 7.62
N GLY A 130 -5.71 -19.92 7.55
CA GLY A 130 -6.11 -21.08 6.76
C GLY A 130 -6.10 -20.83 5.25
N LYS A 131 -6.78 -21.72 4.52
CA LYS A 131 -6.82 -21.72 3.05
C LYS A 131 -7.64 -20.56 2.44
N ASN A 132 -8.51 -19.95 3.24
CA ASN A 132 -9.38 -18.84 2.81
C ASN A 132 -8.75 -17.48 3.14
N ALA A 133 -7.54 -17.44 3.72
CA ALA A 133 -6.86 -16.18 4.01
C ALA A 133 -6.63 -15.38 2.72
N HIS A 134 -6.78 -14.06 2.84
CA HIS A 134 -6.57 -13.17 1.70
C HIS A 134 -5.20 -13.40 1.04
N PRO A 135 -5.07 -13.41 -0.30
CA PRO A 135 -3.82 -13.69 -1.00
C PRO A 135 -2.64 -12.84 -0.53
N PHE A 136 -2.83 -11.54 -0.34
CA PHE A 136 -1.84 -10.63 0.24
C PHE A 136 -1.31 -11.12 1.59
N ILE A 137 -2.21 -11.48 2.51
CA ILE A 137 -1.84 -11.97 3.84
C ILE A 137 -1.10 -13.32 3.74
N ASN A 138 -1.49 -14.19 2.82
CA ASN A 138 -0.81 -15.45 2.58
C ASN A 138 0.63 -15.26 2.09
N LEU A 139 0.89 -14.26 1.24
CA LEU A 139 2.24 -13.95 0.77
C LEU A 139 3.13 -13.43 1.90
N LEU A 140 2.61 -12.59 2.80
CA LEU A 140 3.37 -12.07 3.95
C LEU A 140 3.75 -13.14 4.99
N ARG A 141 3.10 -14.31 4.96
CA ARG A 141 3.32 -15.40 5.92
C ARG A 141 4.30 -16.46 5.42
N ARG A 142 4.79 -16.35 4.20
CA ARG A 142 5.81 -17.25 3.61
C ARG A 142 7.21 -16.86 4.03
#